data_e1794322d8aa6ae14d7096f7eeb09c42
#
_entry.id   e1794322d8aa6ae14d7096f7eeb09c42
#
_cell.length_a   1.000
_cell.length_b   1.000
_cell.length_c   1.000
_cell.angle_alpha   90.00
_cell.angle_beta   90.00
_cell.angle_gamma   90.00
#
_symmetry.space_group_name_H-M   'P 1'
#
loop_
_entity.id
_entity.type
_entity.pdbx_description
1 polymer ?
#
loop_
_entity_poly.entity_id
_entity_poly.type
_entity_poly.pdbx_seq_one_letter_code
_entity_poly.pdbx_strand_id
1 'polypeptide(L)'
;MASLTKSGVVYDARGLVEPDPEPPMTAQIDGDSAVIDATDLSTRKINLELKRIVYDEGVNNVTILNPGSKHSLGVGILKRCNITFEGSPGWYACGLIDGPEVQINGRVGWSLGENMMSGSVVVEGPSGSLTGAALRGGDLVIKGNVGARTGIDQKGGTIIATGSAGINTGFMMQRGRQIICGDVNDGLGDSMYDGVIYVGGNVASLGVDCVPGEMNDDDVEFINRKFRIYDLGTPPDLKKFECGKVLHNYDALEPSERKLVL
;
A
#
# COMPACT_ATOMS: atom_id res chain seq x y z
N MET A 1 3.55 41.94 19.33
CA MET A 1 2.95 40.64 19.05
C MET A 1 4.09 39.67 18.81
N ALA A 2 4.25 38.69 19.68
CA ALA A 2 5.30 37.69 19.51
C ALA A 2 4.76 36.58 18.59
N SER A 3 5.22 36.53 17.34
CA SER A 3 4.97 35.40 16.47
C SER A 3 5.91 34.26 16.90
N LEU A 4 5.37 33.19 17.39
CA LEU A 4 6.12 31.96 17.62
C LEU A 4 6.07 31.15 16.34
N THR A 5 7.08 31.33 15.49
CA THR A 5 7.33 30.42 14.38
C THR A 5 7.99 29.16 14.91
N LYS A 6 7.25 28.10 15.12
CA LYS A 6 7.77 26.74 15.16
C LYS A 6 7.08 25.98 14.04
N SER A 7 7.83 25.47 13.10
CA SER A 7 7.35 24.63 11.99
C SER A 7 6.52 25.33 10.89
N GLY A 8 6.80 26.58 10.52
CA GLY A 8 6.12 27.23 9.40
C GLY A 8 4.65 27.57 9.65
N VAL A 9 4.22 27.71 10.89
CA VAL A 9 2.86 28.03 11.26
C VAL A 9 2.81 29.32 12.07
N VAL A 10 2.04 30.30 11.60
CA VAL A 10 1.83 31.58 12.28
C VAL A 10 0.45 31.56 12.95
N TYR A 11 0.42 31.87 14.25
CA TYR A 11 -0.84 32.01 15.02
C TYR A 11 -1.20 33.49 15.11
N ASP A 12 -2.38 33.87 14.68
CA ASP A 12 -2.94 35.19 14.96
C ASP A 12 -3.53 35.26 16.38
N ALA A 13 -3.97 36.47 16.78
CA ALA A 13 -4.56 36.70 18.10
C ALA A 13 -5.88 35.91 18.34
N ARG A 14 -6.47 35.30 17.32
CA ARG A 14 -7.68 34.49 17.38
C ARG A 14 -7.38 33.01 17.45
N GLY A 15 -6.09 32.61 17.43
CA GLY A 15 -5.66 31.21 17.40
C GLY A 15 -5.82 30.57 16.00
N LEU A 16 -6.07 31.36 14.96
CA LEU A 16 -6.07 30.85 13.59
C LEU A 16 -4.63 30.55 13.17
N VAL A 17 -4.48 29.46 12.48
CA VAL A 17 -3.19 28.99 11.96
C VAL A 17 -3.10 29.42 10.49
N GLU A 18 -2.22 30.35 10.20
CA GLU A 18 -1.85 30.68 8.82
C GLU A 18 -0.52 29.97 8.51
N PRO A 19 -0.50 29.12 7.46
CA PRO A 19 0.78 28.53 7.04
C PRO A 19 1.69 29.62 6.49
N ASP A 20 3.00 29.49 6.75
CA ASP A 20 4.00 30.32 6.08
C ASP A 20 3.80 30.23 4.55
N PRO A 21 4.06 31.33 3.81
CA PRO A 21 3.98 31.29 2.37
C PRO A 21 4.97 30.25 1.82
N GLU A 22 4.41 29.21 1.21
CA GLU A 22 5.24 28.21 0.54
C GLU A 22 5.84 28.79 -0.75
N PRO A 23 7.04 28.32 -1.14
CA PRO A 23 7.64 28.74 -2.40
C PRO A 23 6.69 28.49 -3.57
N PRO A 24 6.76 29.28 -4.64
CA PRO A 24 5.93 29.05 -5.82
C PRO A 24 6.15 27.65 -6.37
N MET A 25 5.11 27.06 -6.93
CA MET A 25 5.23 25.76 -7.60
C MET A 25 6.14 25.88 -8.82
N THR A 26 7.05 24.96 -8.95
CA THR A 26 8.03 24.89 -10.04
C THR A 26 8.01 23.53 -10.73
N ALA A 27 6.82 22.90 -10.83
CA ALA A 27 6.73 21.66 -11.58
C ALA A 27 7.16 21.92 -13.03
N GLN A 28 8.10 21.10 -13.49
CA GLN A 28 8.57 21.15 -14.86
C GLN A 28 7.77 20.12 -15.67
N ILE A 29 7.05 20.60 -16.69
CA ILE A 29 6.27 19.75 -17.59
C ILE A 29 6.96 19.74 -18.94
N ASP A 30 7.24 18.53 -19.46
CA ASP A 30 7.77 18.29 -20.77
C ASP A 30 6.98 17.16 -21.45
N GLY A 31 6.12 17.54 -22.39
CA GLY A 31 5.23 16.61 -23.07
C GLY A 31 4.34 15.83 -22.09
N ASP A 32 4.45 14.50 -22.10
CA ASP A 32 3.69 13.60 -21.24
C ASP A 32 4.40 13.28 -19.90
N SER A 33 5.37 14.09 -19.51
CA SER A 33 6.16 13.92 -18.31
C SER A 33 6.22 15.18 -17.48
N ALA A 34 6.21 15.04 -16.15
CA ALA A 34 6.36 16.15 -15.22
C ALA A 34 7.27 15.77 -14.04
N VAL A 35 7.96 16.78 -13.51
CA VAL A 35 8.81 16.63 -12.33
C VAL A 35 8.37 17.64 -11.28
N ILE A 36 8.11 17.14 -10.07
CA ILE A 36 7.82 17.92 -8.86
C ILE A 36 9.00 17.75 -7.90
N ASP A 37 9.73 18.81 -7.60
CA ASP A 37 10.68 18.79 -6.48
C ASP A 37 9.92 19.10 -5.18
N ALA A 38 9.85 18.12 -4.30
CA ALA A 38 9.12 18.20 -3.03
C ALA A 38 9.92 18.91 -1.92
N THR A 39 11.15 19.36 -2.18
CA THR A 39 11.95 20.13 -1.23
C THR A 39 11.18 21.39 -0.82
N ASP A 40 11.10 21.66 0.48
CA ASP A 40 10.42 22.81 1.08
C ASP A 40 8.91 22.99 0.76
N LEU A 41 8.30 22.02 0.10
CA LEU A 41 6.85 22.02 -0.15
C LEU A 41 6.11 21.25 0.93
N SER A 42 4.91 21.74 1.29
CA SER A 42 3.99 20.96 2.13
C SER A 42 3.41 19.76 1.37
N THR A 43 3.02 18.72 2.10
CA THR A 43 2.29 17.58 1.54
C THR A 43 1.05 18.02 0.76
N ARG A 44 0.30 19.00 1.30
CA ARG A 44 -0.90 19.51 0.65
C ARG A 44 -0.58 20.09 -0.74
N LYS A 45 0.46 20.89 -0.83
CA LYS A 45 0.85 21.53 -2.08
C LYS A 45 1.32 20.51 -3.11
N ILE A 46 2.16 19.55 -2.71
CA ILE A 46 2.61 18.46 -3.58
C ILE A 46 1.42 17.68 -4.14
N ASN A 47 0.46 17.28 -3.28
CA ASN A 47 -0.70 16.52 -3.73
C ASN A 47 -1.65 17.33 -4.62
N LEU A 48 -1.84 18.62 -4.36
CA LEU A 48 -2.64 19.49 -5.24
C LEU A 48 -2.01 19.61 -6.61
N GLU A 49 -0.68 19.78 -6.65
CA GLU A 49 0.03 19.89 -7.92
C GLU A 49 0.04 18.57 -8.69
N LEU A 50 0.29 17.46 -8.01
CA LEU A 50 0.19 16.14 -8.62
C LEU A 50 -1.19 15.94 -9.26
N LYS A 51 -2.25 16.33 -8.55
CA LYS A 51 -3.63 16.26 -9.09
C LYS A 51 -3.82 17.19 -10.28
N ARG A 52 -3.37 18.43 -10.19
CA ARG A 52 -3.46 19.39 -11.31
C ARG A 52 -2.76 18.84 -12.56
N ILE A 53 -1.53 18.36 -12.42
CA ILE A 53 -0.74 17.79 -13.52
C ILE A 53 -1.45 16.60 -14.16
N VAL A 54 -1.93 15.66 -13.33
CA VAL A 54 -2.57 14.45 -13.84
C VAL A 54 -3.95 14.71 -14.43
N TYR A 55 -4.79 15.55 -13.78
CA TYR A 55 -6.19 15.71 -14.20
C TYR A 55 -6.38 16.87 -15.17
N ASP A 56 -5.76 18.03 -14.94
CA ASP A 56 -5.99 19.23 -15.73
C ASP A 56 -5.05 19.32 -16.93
N GLU A 57 -3.76 19.00 -16.75
CA GLU A 57 -2.78 19.01 -17.84
C GLU A 57 -2.74 17.67 -18.61
N GLY A 58 -3.29 16.60 -18.04
CA GLY A 58 -3.39 15.31 -18.69
C GLY A 58 -2.08 14.52 -18.77
N VAL A 59 -1.07 14.92 -18.03
CA VAL A 59 0.25 14.25 -17.99
C VAL A 59 0.13 12.88 -17.33
N ASN A 60 0.75 11.87 -17.94
CA ASN A 60 0.67 10.50 -17.46
C ASN A 60 1.90 10.01 -16.69
N ASN A 61 3.05 10.72 -16.77
CA ASN A 61 4.28 10.31 -16.10
C ASN A 61 4.75 11.42 -15.16
N VAL A 62 4.66 11.20 -13.85
CA VAL A 62 5.03 12.21 -12.85
C VAL A 62 6.13 11.67 -11.94
N THR A 63 7.24 12.39 -11.86
CA THR A 63 8.33 12.10 -10.93
C THR A 63 8.31 13.10 -9.77
N ILE A 64 8.33 12.59 -8.55
CA ILE A 64 8.40 13.38 -7.32
C ILE A 64 9.79 13.18 -6.72
N LEU A 65 10.60 14.23 -6.79
CA LEU A 65 11.95 14.27 -6.21
C LEU A 65 11.87 14.67 -4.73
N ASN A 66 12.80 14.17 -3.93
CA ASN A 66 13.01 14.59 -2.54
C ASN A 66 11.74 14.51 -1.65
N PRO A 67 11.01 13.40 -1.63
CA PRO A 67 9.78 13.28 -0.83
C PRO A 67 10.00 13.52 0.67
N GLY A 68 11.23 13.35 1.18
CA GLY A 68 11.66 13.76 2.52
C GLY A 68 10.84 13.16 3.66
N SER A 69 10.38 11.93 3.53
CA SER A 69 9.51 11.25 4.51
C SER A 69 8.20 12.00 4.81
N LYS A 70 7.75 12.88 3.93
CA LYS A 70 6.46 13.54 4.06
C LYS A 70 5.33 12.52 3.99
N HIS A 71 4.33 12.68 4.86
CA HIS A 71 3.21 11.77 4.97
C HIS A 71 2.13 12.06 3.93
N SER A 72 1.30 11.06 3.63
CA SER A 72 0.12 11.18 2.76
C SER A 72 0.42 11.69 1.35
N LEU A 73 1.57 11.35 0.78
CA LEU A 73 1.91 11.68 -0.60
C LEU A 73 1.22 10.72 -1.59
N GLY A 74 0.74 11.26 -2.73
CA GLY A 74 0.11 10.50 -3.80
C GLY A 74 -1.27 9.93 -3.43
N VAL A 75 -1.97 10.53 -2.46
CA VAL A 75 -3.26 10.04 -1.96
C VAL A 75 -4.41 10.44 -2.89
N GLY A 76 -5.33 9.48 -3.14
CA GLY A 76 -6.58 9.74 -3.84
C GLY A 76 -6.38 10.14 -5.30
N ILE A 77 -5.45 9.50 -5.98
CA ILE A 77 -5.32 9.58 -7.44
C ILE A 77 -6.18 8.46 -8.04
N LEU A 78 -7.23 8.85 -8.78
CA LEU A 78 -8.24 7.94 -9.32
C LEU A 78 -8.17 7.84 -10.86
N LYS A 79 -7.02 8.10 -11.42
CA LYS A 79 -6.76 8.08 -12.87
C LYS A 79 -5.50 7.27 -13.14
N ARG A 80 -5.51 6.47 -14.20
CA ARG A 80 -4.31 5.76 -14.64
C ARG A 80 -3.21 6.75 -15.01
N CYS A 81 -2.08 6.62 -14.35
CA CYS A 81 -0.85 7.36 -14.59
C CYS A 81 0.31 6.63 -13.93
N ASN A 82 1.52 7.02 -14.28
CA ASN A 82 2.75 6.52 -13.69
C ASN A 82 3.27 7.57 -12.71
N ILE A 83 3.55 7.17 -11.48
CA ILE A 83 4.11 8.05 -10.46
C ILE A 83 5.39 7.43 -9.93
N THR A 84 6.50 8.17 -10.01
CA THR A 84 7.77 7.74 -9.45
C THR A 84 8.16 8.65 -8.29
N PHE A 85 8.43 8.05 -7.14
CA PHE A 85 9.04 8.75 -6.01
C PHE A 85 10.54 8.46 -5.99
N GLU A 86 11.35 9.47 -6.23
CA GLU A 86 12.79 9.40 -6.06
C GLU A 86 13.15 9.68 -4.60
N GLY A 87 13.11 8.62 -3.78
CA GLY A 87 13.33 8.65 -2.36
C GLY A 87 12.17 8.06 -1.55
N SER A 88 12.15 8.36 -0.26
CA SER A 88 11.28 7.70 0.72
C SER A 88 10.13 8.61 1.14
N PRO A 89 8.89 8.34 0.74
CA PRO A 89 7.72 8.98 1.34
C PRO A 89 7.47 8.45 2.76
N GLY A 90 6.69 9.20 3.54
CA GLY A 90 6.34 8.86 4.92
C GLY A 90 5.16 7.91 5.03
N TRP A 91 4.33 8.12 6.05
CA TRP A 91 3.14 7.31 6.33
C TRP A 91 2.01 7.62 5.35
N TYR A 92 1.14 6.62 5.13
CA TYR A 92 -0.07 6.74 4.31
C TYR A 92 0.21 7.17 2.86
N ALA A 93 1.38 6.79 2.33
CA ALA A 93 1.67 7.03 0.91
C ALA A 93 0.76 6.17 0.03
N CYS A 94 0.32 6.73 -1.11
CA CYS A 94 -0.53 6.06 -2.10
C CYS A 94 -1.85 5.51 -1.53
N GLY A 95 -2.37 6.07 -0.44
CA GLY A 95 -3.68 5.69 0.08
C GLY A 95 -4.81 6.06 -0.90
N LEU A 96 -5.87 5.22 -0.96
CA LEU A 96 -7.08 5.49 -1.76
C LEU A 96 -6.82 5.68 -3.27
N ILE A 97 -5.76 5.11 -3.84
CA ILE A 97 -5.52 5.19 -5.29
C ILE A 97 -6.38 4.19 -6.05
N ASP A 98 -6.73 4.56 -7.30
CA ASP A 98 -7.48 3.71 -8.23
C ASP A 98 -6.91 3.87 -9.65
N GLY A 99 -6.06 2.93 -10.06
CA GLY A 99 -5.49 2.88 -11.40
C GLY A 99 -4.02 3.28 -11.57
N PRO A 100 -3.38 4.10 -10.73
CA PRO A 100 -1.97 4.45 -10.90
C PRO A 100 -1.03 3.25 -10.82
N GLU A 101 0.07 3.32 -11.58
CA GLU A 101 1.25 2.49 -11.40
C GLU A 101 2.32 3.36 -10.70
N VAL A 102 2.72 2.92 -9.51
CA VAL A 102 3.61 3.72 -8.65
C VAL A 102 4.91 2.97 -8.40
N GLN A 103 6.03 3.65 -8.66
CA GLN A 103 7.36 3.20 -8.31
C GLN A 103 7.91 4.05 -7.16
N ILE A 104 8.44 3.42 -6.11
CA ILE A 104 9.06 4.11 -4.98
C ILE A 104 10.51 3.64 -4.84
N ASN A 105 11.44 4.49 -5.24
CA ASN A 105 12.88 4.25 -5.17
C ASN A 105 13.42 4.61 -3.77
N GLY A 106 12.92 3.86 -2.77
CA GLY A 106 13.22 4.08 -1.37
C GLY A 106 12.44 3.15 -0.47
N ARG A 107 12.30 3.53 0.79
CA ARG A 107 11.46 2.86 1.79
C ARG A 107 10.18 3.66 2.05
N VAL A 108 9.20 3.02 2.66
CA VAL A 108 7.93 3.68 3.00
C VAL A 108 7.62 3.50 4.49
N GLY A 109 6.91 4.46 5.06
CA GLY A 109 6.42 4.41 6.43
C GLY A 109 5.19 3.48 6.57
N TRP A 110 4.35 3.75 7.57
CA TRP A 110 3.15 2.96 7.87
C TRP A 110 2.02 3.24 6.89
N SER A 111 1.08 2.29 6.77
CA SER A 111 -0.16 2.42 5.98
C SER A 111 0.08 2.70 4.50
N LEU A 112 1.12 2.14 3.90
CA LEU A 112 1.30 2.20 2.45
C LEU A 112 0.10 1.56 1.73
N GLY A 113 -0.47 2.26 0.75
CA GLY A 113 -1.54 1.74 -0.10
C GLY A 113 -2.83 1.42 0.66
N GLU A 114 -3.07 2.05 1.80
CA GLU A 114 -4.29 1.84 2.57
C GLU A 114 -5.53 2.15 1.74
N ASN A 115 -6.50 1.22 1.72
CA ASN A 115 -7.71 1.28 0.88
C ASN A 115 -7.45 1.44 -0.63
N MET A 116 -6.29 1.04 -1.15
CA MET A 116 -6.03 1.03 -2.60
C MET A 116 -7.05 0.15 -3.32
N MET A 117 -7.61 0.65 -4.43
CA MET A 117 -8.68 0.00 -5.19
C MET A 117 -8.16 -0.75 -6.42
N SER A 118 -7.20 -0.18 -7.13
CA SER A 118 -6.55 -0.82 -8.29
C SER A 118 -5.22 -0.15 -8.64
N GLY A 119 -4.49 -0.70 -9.61
CA GLY A 119 -3.15 -0.25 -10.00
C GLY A 119 -2.05 -1.09 -9.34
N SER A 120 -0.86 -0.54 -9.26
CA SER A 120 0.28 -1.21 -8.62
C SER A 120 1.15 -0.22 -7.86
N VAL A 121 1.74 -0.66 -6.76
CA VAL A 121 2.77 0.09 -6.03
C VAL A 121 3.95 -0.83 -5.80
N VAL A 122 5.10 -0.47 -6.35
CA VAL A 122 6.36 -1.20 -6.18
C VAL A 122 7.31 -0.36 -5.34
N VAL A 123 7.85 -0.94 -4.27
CA VAL A 123 8.77 -0.29 -3.34
C VAL A 123 10.10 -1.04 -3.34
N GLU A 124 11.19 -0.35 -3.63
CA GLU A 124 12.54 -0.94 -3.70
C GLU A 124 13.15 -1.25 -2.32
N GLY A 125 12.54 -0.80 -1.24
CA GLY A 125 12.97 -1.03 0.13
C GLY A 125 11.84 -1.53 1.03
N PRO A 126 12.04 -1.55 2.36
CA PRO A 126 11.04 -2.00 3.31
C PRO A 126 9.88 -1.02 3.47
N SER A 127 8.74 -1.55 3.93
CA SER A 127 7.57 -0.78 4.34
C SER A 127 7.23 -1.01 5.82
N GLY A 128 6.59 -0.04 6.43
CA GLY A 128 6.23 -0.09 7.85
C GLY A 128 5.01 -0.95 8.15
N SER A 129 4.44 -0.77 9.35
CA SER A 129 3.22 -1.44 9.77
C SER A 129 2.00 -1.01 8.95
N LEU A 130 0.94 -1.83 8.93
CA LEU A 130 -0.31 -1.55 8.23
C LEU A 130 -0.17 -1.43 6.70
N THR A 131 0.91 -1.95 6.13
CA THR A 131 1.08 -2.02 4.68
C THR A 131 -0.09 -2.75 4.05
N GLY A 132 -0.80 -2.10 3.12
CA GLY A 132 -1.97 -2.66 2.45
C GLY A 132 -3.19 -2.83 3.35
N ALA A 133 -3.31 -2.04 4.43
CA ALA A 133 -4.51 -2.07 5.26
C ALA A 133 -5.77 -1.83 4.43
N ALA A 134 -6.77 -2.67 4.58
CA ALA A 134 -8.04 -2.63 3.83
C ALA A 134 -7.87 -2.58 2.30
N LEU A 135 -6.76 -3.12 1.76
CA LEU A 135 -6.51 -3.23 0.32
C LEU A 135 -7.70 -3.88 -0.38
N ARG A 136 -8.26 -3.25 -1.39
CA ARG A 136 -9.43 -3.74 -2.13
C ARG A 136 -9.06 -4.41 -3.45
N GLY A 137 -7.97 -3.98 -4.08
CA GLY A 137 -7.53 -4.52 -5.37
C GLY A 137 -6.16 -3.97 -5.75
N GLY A 138 -5.63 -4.45 -6.88
CA GLY A 138 -4.30 -4.11 -7.34
C GLY A 138 -3.18 -4.89 -6.64
N ASP A 139 -1.96 -4.48 -6.85
CA ASP A 139 -0.77 -5.17 -6.33
C ASP A 139 0.11 -4.20 -5.53
N LEU A 140 0.45 -4.58 -4.29
CA LEU A 140 1.48 -3.95 -3.48
C LEU A 140 2.71 -4.87 -3.44
N VAL A 141 3.83 -4.41 -3.96
CA VAL A 141 5.07 -5.17 -4.03
C VAL A 141 6.17 -4.45 -3.25
N ILE A 142 6.66 -5.09 -2.21
CA ILE A 142 7.68 -4.56 -1.32
C ILE A 142 8.93 -5.42 -1.44
N LYS A 143 9.99 -4.85 -2.00
CA LYS A 143 11.29 -5.52 -2.13
C LYS A 143 12.08 -5.40 -0.81
N GLY A 144 11.50 -5.96 0.26
CA GLY A 144 12.04 -5.91 1.60
C GLY A 144 11.05 -6.41 2.64
N ASN A 145 11.33 -6.09 3.90
CA ASN A 145 10.47 -6.45 5.03
C ASN A 145 9.23 -5.54 5.11
N VAL A 146 8.17 -6.08 5.70
CA VAL A 146 6.96 -5.34 6.05
C VAL A 146 6.69 -5.41 7.56
N GLY A 147 6.01 -4.39 8.08
CA GLY A 147 5.76 -4.27 9.52
C GLY A 147 4.59 -5.11 10.02
N ALA A 148 4.17 -4.83 11.25
CA ALA A 148 3.02 -5.46 11.89
C ALA A 148 1.71 -5.16 11.15
N ARG A 149 0.75 -6.09 11.21
CA ARG A 149 -0.59 -5.97 10.62
C ARG A 149 -0.57 -5.66 9.11
N THR A 150 0.40 -6.19 8.39
CA THR A 150 0.41 -6.14 6.93
C THR A 150 -0.84 -6.84 6.40
N GLY A 151 -1.58 -6.16 5.52
CA GLY A 151 -2.84 -6.66 4.96
C GLY A 151 -3.97 -6.84 5.98
N ILE A 152 -3.94 -6.07 7.09
CA ILE A 152 -5.10 -6.03 8.00
C ILE A 152 -6.36 -5.64 7.23
N ASP A 153 -7.47 -6.38 7.49
CA ASP A 153 -8.77 -6.12 6.86
C ASP A 153 -8.71 -6.09 5.31
N GLN A 154 -7.76 -6.81 4.71
CA GLN A 154 -7.60 -6.89 3.25
C GLN A 154 -8.86 -7.48 2.61
N LYS A 155 -9.41 -6.80 1.60
CA LYS A 155 -10.67 -7.14 0.92
C LYS A 155 -10.46 -7.67 -0.51
N GLY A 156 -9.23 -7.68 -0.99
CA GLY A 156 -8.86 -8.13 -2.34
C GLY A 156 -7.41 -7.79 -2.67
N GLY A 157 -7.05 -7.89 -3.95
CA GLY A 157 -5.70 -7.58 -4.41
C GLY A 157 -4.61 -8.52 -3.92
N THR A 158 -3.37 -8.13 -4.15
CA THR A 158 -2.20 -8.93 -3.79
C THR A 158 -1.18 -8.07 -3.04
N ILE A 159 -0.63 -8.60 -1.94
CA ILE A 159 0.53 -8.03 -1.26
C ILE A 159 1.70 -9.00 -1.42
N ILE A 160 2.85 -8.51 -1.87
CA ILE A 160 4.08 -9.29 -2.00
C ILE A 160 5.17 -8.61 -1.19
N ALA A 161 5.77 -9.33 -0.25
CA ALA A 161 6.97 -8.90 0.47
C ALA A 161 8.09 -9.90 0.20
N THR A 162 9.22 -9.45 -0.36
CA THR A 162 10.37 -10.32 -0.59
C THR A 162 11.15 -10.63 0.69
N GLY A 163 10.89 -9.91 1.76
CA GLY A 163 11.42 -10.12 3.10
C GLY A 163 10.40 -10.72 4.05
N SER A 164 10.60 -10.45 5.33
CA SER A 164 9.79 -10.95 6.45
C SER A 164 8.66 -9.99 6.82
N ALA A 165 7.66 -10.50 7.54
CA ALA A 165 6.50 -9.73 7.99
C ALA A 165 6.38 -9.73 9.53
N GLY A 166 5.78 -8.65 10.06
CA GLY A 166 5.58 -8.46 11.49
C GLY A 166 4.42 -9.27 12.06
N ILE A 167 4.09 -9.01 13.32
CA ILE A 167 2.98 -9.66 14.03
C ILE A 167 1.63 -9.36 13.38
N ASN A 168 0.69 -10.28 13.52
CA ASN A 168 -0.69 -10.16 13.04
C ASN A 168 -0.79 -9.84 11.53
N THR A 169 0.11 -10.37 10.73
CA THR A 169 0.01 -10.31 9.25
C THR A 169 -1.27 -11.02 8.80
N GLY A 170 -2.08 -10.37 7.96
CA GLY A 170 -3.38 -10.89 7.52
C GLY A 170 -4.50 -10.83 8.58
N PHE A 171 -4.35 -10.02 9.64
CA PHE A 171 -5.38 -9.87 10.67
C PHE A 171 -6.71 -9.41 10.06
N MET A 172 -7.80 -10.13 10.36
CA MET A 172 -9.15 -9.89 9.83
C MET A 172 -9.22 -9.84 8.29
N MET A 173 -8.30 -10.52 7.61
CA MET A 173 -8.30 -10.61 6.13
C MET A 173 -9.62 -11.19 5.63
N GLN A 174 -10.26 -10.50 4.67
CA GLN A 174 -11.56 -10.90 4.14
C GLN A 174 -11.43 -11.59 2.78
N ARG A 175 -10.43 -11.20 1.97
CA ARG A 175 -10.14 -11.76 0.63
C ARG A 175 -8.76 -11.34 0.17
N GLY A 176 -8.34 -11.88 -0.98
CA GLY A 176 -7.09 -11.52 -1.64
C GLY A 176 -5.97 -12.49 -1.32
N ARG A 177 -4.76 -12.10 -1.66
CA ARG A 177 -3.58 -12.96 -1.48
C ARG A 177 -2.42 -12.17 -0.90
N GLN A 178 -1.66 -12.83 -0.04
CA GLN A 178 -0.38 -12.30 0.45
C GLN A 178 0.73 -13.31 0.14
N ILE A 179 1.89 -12.83 -0.31
CA ILE A 179 3.09 -13.63 -0.54
C ILE A 179 4.21 -13.01 0.28
N ILE A 180 4.62 -13.70 1.33
CA ILE A 180 5.71 -13.29 2.22
C ILE A 180 6.87 -14.27 2.02
N CYS A 181 7.95 -13.83 1.39
CA CYS A 181 9.07 -14.71 1.06
C CYS A 181 9.92 -15.09 2.28
N GLY A 182 9.94 -14.27 3.31
CA GLY A 182 10.67 -14.50 4.56
C GLY A 182 9.79 -15.05 5.68
N ASP A 183 10.24 -14.81 6.92
CA ASP A 183 9.56 -15.24 8.14
C ASP A 183 8.34 -14.37 8.46
N VAL A 184 7.39 -14.95 9.20
CA VAL A 184 6.26 -14.21 9.76
C VAL A 184 6.23 -14.37 11.27
N ASN A 185 6.07 -13.28 11.99
CA ASN A 185 5.95 -13.25 13.42
C ASN A 185 4.58 -13.78 13.89
N ASP A 186 4.30 -13.64 15.19
CA ASP A 186 3.10 -14.19 15.84
C ASP A 186 1.78 -13.72 15.24
N GLY A 187 0.78 -14.60 15.24
CA GLY A 187 -0.60 -14.30 14.92
C GLY A 187 -0.89 -14.20 13.41
N LEU A 188 -0.22 -15.01 12.59
CA LEU A 188 -0.52 -15.06 11.15
C LEU A 188 -2.00 -15.36 10.90
N GLY A 189 -2.69 -14.50 10.13
CA GLY A 189 -4.08 -14.70 9.71
C GLY A 189 -5.09 -14.72 10.85
N ASP A 190 -4.77 -14.09 12.00
CA ASP A 190 -5.72 -14.06 13.12
C ASP A 190 -7.04 -13.41 12.72
N SER A 191 -8.13 -14.09 13.06
CA SER A 191 -9.51 -13.66 12.76
C SER A 191 -9.80 -13.48 11.26
N MET A 192 -9.04 -14.14 10.37
CA MET A 192 -9.32 -14.07 8.94
C MET A 192 -10.67 -14.72 8.59
N TYR A 193 -11.35 -14.14 7.61
CA TYR A 193 -12.64 -14.60 7.10
C TYR A 193 -12.48 -15.45 5.83
N ASP A 194 -11.56 -15.04 4.96
CA ASP A 194 -11.22 -15.67 3.69
C ASP A 194 -9.88 -15.12 3.18
N GLY A 195 -9.38 -15.63 2.06
CA GLY A 195 -8.12 -15.24 1.45
C GLY A 195 -7.01 -16.26 1.69
N VAL A 196 -5.87 -16.02 1.07
CA VAL A 196 -4.74 -16.96 1.10
C VAL A 196 -3.45 -16.21 1.42
N ILE A 197 -2.65 -16.78 2.32
CA ILE A 197 -1.32 -16.27 2.66
C ILE A 197 -0.28 -17.34 2.35
N TYR A 198 0.73 -16.99 1.55
CA TYR A 198 1.86 -17.86 1.24
C TYR A 198 3.10 -17.35 1.99
N VAL A 199 3.81 -18.25 2.66
CA VAL A 199 5.00 -17.93 3.48
C VAL A 199 6.16 -18.82 3.11
N GLY A 200 7.31 -18.21 2.78
CA GLY A 200 8.54 -18.94 2.45
C GLY A 200 9.40 -19.29 3.65
N GLY A 201 9.31 -18.52 4.72
CA GLY A 201 10.08 -18.73 5.94
C GLY A 201 9.34 -19.46 7.05
N ASN A 202 9.77 -19.19 8.28
CA ASN A 202 9.13 -19.70 9.48
C ASN A 202 7.91 -18.85 9.86
N VAL A 203 6.90 -19.50 10.43
CA VAL A 203 5.75 -18.84 11.05
C VAL A 203 5.85 -19.06 12.56
N ALA A 204 5.96 -17.98 13.32
CA ALA A 204 6.14 -18.06 14.78
C ALA A 204 4.88 -18.65 15.47
N SER A 205 3.69 -18.16 15.08
CA SER A 205 2.41 -18.74 15.49
C SER A 205 1.30 -18.40 14.50
N LEU A 206 0.29 -19.27 14.41
CA LEU A 206 -0.94 -18.98 13.67
C LEU A 206 -1.92 -18.22 14.57
N GLY A 207 -2.74 -17.37 13.94
CA GLY A 207 -3.91 -16.78 14.57
C GLY A 207 -5.06 -17.80 14.71
N VAL A 208 -6.12 -17.41 15.39
CA VAL A 208 -7.20 -18.32 15.81
C VAL A 208 -7.88 -19.04 14.65
N ASP A 209 -8.10 -18.36 13.53
CA ASP A 209 -8.86 -18.89 12.40
C ASP A 209 -7.99 -19.29 11.21
N CYS A 210 -6.67 -19.21 11.35
CA CYS A 210 -5.72 -19.54 10.29
C CYS A 210 -5.26 -21.00 10.42
N VAL A 211 -5.29 -21.72 9.30
CA VAL A 211 -4.82 -23.11 9.21
C VAL A 211 -3.89 -23.30 8.04
N PRO A 212 -2.98 -24.33 8.08
CA PRO A 212 -2.23 -24.73 6.90
C PRO A 212 -3.18 -25.22 5.80
N GLY A 213 -2.94 -24.81 4.57
CA GLY A 213 -3.61 -25.27 3.37
C GLY A 213 -2.68 -26.06 2.45
N GLU A 214 -3.24 -26.69 1.43
CA GLU A 214 -2.48 -27.41 0.43
C GLU A 214 -2.25 -26.54 -0.82
N MET A 215 -1.01 -26.48 -1.29
CA MET A 215 -0.67 -25.82 -2.55
C MET A 215 -1.25 -26.63 -3.73
N ASN A 216 -1.80 -25.93 -4.70
CA ASN A 216 -2.29 -26.50 -5.95
C ASN A 216 -1.62 -25.83 -7.16
N ASP A 217 -1.89 -26.33 -8.37
CA ASP A 217 -1.29 -25.82 -9.61
C ASP A 217 -1.67 -24.35 -9.88
N ASP A 218 -2.89 -23.93 -9.52
CA ASP A 218 -3.34 -22.54 -9.69
C ASP A 218 -2.57 -21.58 -8.76
N ASP A 219 -2.27 -22.03 -7.54
CA ASP A 219 -1.44 -21.27 -6.59
C ASP A 219 -0.02 -21.06 -7.17
N VAL A 220 0.57 -22.14 -7.67
CA VAL A 220 1.91 -22.11 -8.25
C VAL A 220 1.96 -21.22 -9.50
N GLU A 221 0.98 -21.33 -10.38
CA GLU A 221 0.89 -20.49 -11.58
C GLU A 221 0.71 -19.01 -11.21
N PHE A 222 -0.18 -18.71 -10.27
CA PHE A 222 -0.40 -17.36 -9.76
C PHE A 222 0.88 -16.73 -9.22
N ILE A 223 1.60 -17.45 -8.34
CA ILE A 223 2.85 -16.98 -7.74
C ILE A 223 3.90 -16.73 -8.82
N ASN A 224 4.13 -17.69 -9.70
CA ASN A 224 5.11 -17.57 -10.78
C ASN A 224 4.78 -16.40 -11.71
N ARG A 225 3.51 -16.18 -12.02
CA ARG A 225 3.07 -15.04 -12.82
C ARG A 225 3.39 -13.72 -12.15
N LYS A 226 3.10 -13.58 -10.85
CA LYS A 226 3.40 -12.34 -10.09
C LYS A 226 4.89 -12.06 -10.03
N PHE A 227 5.71 -13.08 -9.80
CA PHE A 227 7.16 -12.95 -9.76
C PHE A 227 7.74 -12.50 -11.11
N ARG A 228 7.20 -13.01 -12.23
CA ARG A 228 7.61 -12.56 -13.57
C ARG A 228 7.20 -11.12 -13.86
N ILE A 229 5.96 -10.72 -13.49
CA ILE A 229 5.45 -9.35 -13.74
C ILE A 229 6.34 -8.31 -13.05
N TYR A 230 6.78 -8.59 -11.82
CA TYR A 230 7.52 -7.63 -11.01
C TYR A 230 9.04 -7.89 -10.95
N ASP A 231 9.54 -8.78 -11.78
CA ASP A 231 10.97 -9.16 -11.86
C ASP A 231 11.58 -9.50 -10.47
N LEU A 232 10.91 -10.39 -9.75
CA LEU A 232 11.31 -10.79 -8.39
C LEU A 232 12.20 -12.04 -8.37
N GLY A 233 12.64 -12.53 -9.54
CA GLY A 233 13.43 -13.75 -9.65
C GLY A 233 12.58 -15.01 -9.48
N THR A 234 13.18 -16.03 -8.85
CA THR A 234 12.50 -17.32 -8.59
C THR A 234 11.81 -17.28 -7.23
N PRO A 235 10.51 -17.67 -7.14
CA PRO A 235 9.85 -17.80 -5.84
C PRO A 235 10.59 -18.80 -4.94
N PRO A 236 10.68 -18.54 -3.63
CA PRO A 236 11.13 -19.56 -2.68
C PRO A 236 10.10 -20.69 -2.58
N ASP A 237 10.46 -21.76 -1.88
CA ASP A 237 9.48 -22.77 -1.47
C ASP A 237 8.47 -22.13 -0.50
N LEU A 238 7.18 -22.19 -0.83
CA LEU A 238 6.12 -21.47 -0.12
C LEU A 238 5.14 -22.45 0.51
N LYS A 239 4.77 -22.19 1.76
CA LYS A 239 3.69 -22.85 2.49
C LYS A 239 2.44 -22.01 2.38
N LYS A 240 1.28 -22.64 2.17
CA LYS A 240 -0.03 -22.00 2.09
C LYS A 240 -0.72 -21.98 3.44
N PHE A 241 -1.39 -20.87 3.72
CA PHE A 241 -2.26 -20.69 4.88
C PHE A 241 -3.58 -20.07 4.42
N GLU A 242 -4.69 -20.53 5.03
CA GLU A 242 -6.05 -20.14 4.65
C GLU A 242 -6.97 -20.13 5.87
N CYS A 243 -8.20 -19.63 5.70
CA CYS A 243 -9.18 -19.64 6.78
C CYS A 243 -9.68 -21.05 7.06
N GLY A 244 -9.57 -21.48 8.30
CA GLY A 244 -10.06 -22.78 8.78
C GLY A 244 -11.53 -22.79 9.20
N LYS A 245 -12.21 -21.64 9.18
CA LYS A 245 -13.63 -21.51 9.53
C LYS A 245 -14.43 -21.01 8.35
N VAL A 246 -15.61 -21.63 8.16
CA VAL A 246 -16.66 -21.07 7.32
C VAL A 246 -17.43 -20.07 8.20
N LEU A 247 -17.02 -18.81 8.22
CA LEU A 247 -17.67 -17.75 9.01
C LEU A 247 -19.05 -17.36 8.44
N HIS A 248 -19.25 -17.63 7.15
CA HIS A 248 -20.52 -17.42 6.48
C HIS A 248 -21.07 -18.77 5.98
N ASN A 249 -22.20 -19.17 6.53
CA ASN A 249 -22.96 -20.27 5.93
C ASN A 249 -23.69 -19.73 4.70
N TYR A 250 -23.02 -19.75 3.55
CA TYR A 250 -23.59 -19.27 2.28
C TYR A 250 -24.88 -19.99 1.90
N ASP A 251 -25.08 -21.22 2.36
CA ASP A 251 -26.31 -22.00 2.09
C ASP A 251 -27.49 -21.51 2.92
N ALA A 252 -27.23 -20.86 4.04
CA ALA A 252 -28.24 -20.25 4.89
C ALA A 252 -28.60 -18.80 4.50
N LEU A 253 -27.82 -18.17 3.60
CA LEU A 253 -28.09 -16.80 3.16
C LEU A 253 -29.24 -16.78 2.16
N GLU A 254 -30.12 -15.81 2.28
CA GLU A 254 -31.11 -15.50 1.27
C GLU A 254 -30.46 -15.18 -0.08
N PRO A 255 -31.11 -15.52 -1.23
CA PRO A 255 -30.51 -15.30 -2.55
C PRO A 255 -30.08 -13.83 -2.83
N SER A 256 -30.74 -12.85 -2.20
CA SER A 256 -30.40 -11.45 -2.28
C SER A 256 -29.11 -11.11 -1.53
N GLU A 257 -28.86 -11.78 -0.42
CA GLU A 257 -27.66 -11.58 0.41
C GLU A 257 -26.44 -12.22 -0.23
N ARG A 258 -26.61 -13.39 -0.90
CA ARG A 258 -25.53 -14.05 -1.64
C ARG A 258 -24.92 -13.16 -2.74
N LYS A 259 -25.72 -12.28 -3.35
CA LYS A 259 -25.27 -11.34 -4.38
C LYS A 259 -24.41 -10.20 -3.85
N LEU A 260 -24.50 -9.91 -2.55
CA LEU A 260 -23.72 -8.82 -1.91
C LEU A 260 -22.34 -9.29 -1.46
N VAL A 261 -22.08 -10.59 -1.46
CA VAL A 261 -20.84 -11.20 -0.92
C VAL A 261 -19.89 -11.69 -2.03
N LEU A 262 -20.31 -11.63 -3.28
CA LEU A 262 -19.50 -12.03 -4.45
C LEU A 262 -18.77 -10.86 -5.09
#